data_de03dae6690c4d16ffd9d576a8ea34a3
#
_entry.id   de03dae6690c4d16ffd9d576a8ea34a3
#
_cell.length_a   1.000
_cell.length_b   1.000
_cell.length_c   1.000
_cell.angle_alpha   90.00
_cell.angle_beta   90.00
_cell.angle_gamma   90.00
#
_symmetry.space_group_name_H-M   'P 1'
#
loop_
_entity.id
_entity.type
_entity.pdbx_description
1 polymer ?
#
loop_
_entity_poly.entity_id
_entity_poly.type
_entity_poly.pdbx_seq_one_letter_code
_entity_poly.pdbx_strand_id
1 'polypeptide(L)'
;MNDLRRATVSLFVAIAAFAACAHASAQTAGRADPNKVLRTAIIIAETGFDPQASQDLYSNTINSAIFEAPYEYDYLARPSKIVPRTAEAMPEISADGLTWTIRIRKGIYFADDPVFKGQKRELTAGDYVYAIKRMADPKMRSPNVFLVRDRLAGLDKALEEAKGSGKLDYDKEIEGVRAVDRYTLQLKLVEPDYAFLPRLTATQFGAVAREVIEAYGDASGWAMANPVGTGPFKLKEWRRAQRIVLEANPNYREETYPPLPPNASAEAKAAHAAMKGKRLPQVGRVEIAVIEESNPRLLAFNSNELDVVDVPRDLVTRVLDDKNRLQASYAQQGVTLQRSQEAGLAFFAYFNMNDPVVGGYTPDKVALRRALLMGYNPSELIRVGLQGQGTPATQPIPPVVQGHVAGLKNPTPHDPALARALLDKFGYKDRNGDGFRELPDGKPLVLSMGSAPTGENRIRDELWLKSMRDIGVKIEFQQQKWPDLLKMARAGQLQMWQVGWTASSADSYMELAFGPNGGQSNMSFFKNAEYDDLLRQSRRAKSEAERDKLYARMTEIVAAYAPMGGGIYRIENTIAKPWVQGYYKDAFRSQGWRFLDIDAARQKSGK
;
A
#
# COMPACT_ATOMS: atom_id res chain seq x y z
N MET A 1 -3.22 10.19 -77.79
CA MET A 1 -2.95 8.94 -77.08
C MET A 1 -1.92 9.11 -75.93
N ASN A 2 -1.09 10.13 -75.94
CA ASN A 2 -0.08 10.32 -74.88
C ASN A 2 -0.63 11.01 -73.61
N ASP A 3 -1.69 11.80 -73.66
CA ASP A 3 -2.22 12.54 -72.52
C ASP A 3 -3.11 11.68 -71.58
N LEU A 4 -3.80 10.68 -72.15
CA LEU A 4 -4.59 9.74 -71.34
C LEU A 4 -3.69 8.80 -70.48
N ARG A 5 -2.50 8.44 -70.95
CA ARG A 5 -1.55 7.62 -70.18
C ARG A 5 -0.88 8.38 -69.06
N ARG A 6 -0.65 9.69 -69.18
CA ARG A 6 -0.12 10.53 -68.10
C ARG A 6 -1.14 10.76 -66.97
N ALA A 7 -2.40 10.97 -67.35
CA ALA A 7 -3.47 11.13 -66.33
C ALA A 7 -3.71 9.85 -65.51
N THR A 8 -3.66 8.67 -66.14
CA THR A 8 -3.86 7.38 -65.44
C THR A 8 -2.69 7.03 -64.52
N VAL A 9 -1.43 7.33 -64.89
CA VAL A 9 -0.27 7.08 -64.03
C VAL A 9 -0.26 8.02 -62.82
N SER A 10 -0.63 9.31 -63.01
CA SER A 10 -0.72 10.27 -61.92
C SER A 10 -1.82 9.92 -60.92
N LEU A 11 -2.94 9.37 -61.39
CA LEU A 11 -4.05 8.94 -60.52
C LEU A 11 -3.68 7.69 -59.69
N PHE A 12 -2.95 6.73 -60.28
CA PHE A 12 -2.48 5.54 -59.53
C PHE A 12 -1.41 5.87 -58.51
N VAL A 13 -0.52 6.83 -58.78
CA VAL A 13 0.49 7.28 -57.79
C VAL A 13 -0.17 8.05 -56.65
N ALA A 14 -1.19 8.87 -56.90
CA ALA A 14 -1.94 9.58 -55.86
C ALA A 14 -2.76 8.62 -54.96
N ILE A 15 -3.38 7.59 -55.54
CA ILE A 15 -4.14 6.57 -54.76
C ILE A 15 -3.18 5.70 -53.97
N ALA A 16 -2.00 5.34 -54.48
CA ALA A 16 -1.00 4.58 -53.75
C ALA A 16 -0.39 5.39 -52.59
N ALA A 17 -0.16 6.71 -52.79
CA ALA A 17 0.30 7.59 -51.72
C ALA A 17 -0.74 7.81 -50.61
N PHE A 18 -2.03 7.91 -50.98
CA PHE A 18 -3.13 8.02 -50.01
C PHE A 18 -3.33 6.72 -49.24
N ALA A 19 -3.22 5.54 -49.87
CA ALA A 19 -3.27 4.25 -49.22
C ALA A 19 -2.08 4.01 -48.29
N ALA A 20 -0.86 4.46 -48.65
CA ALA A 20 0.31 4.38 -47.79
C ALA A 20 0.22 5.30 -46.58
N CYS A 21 -0.34 6.51 -46.69
CA CYS A 21 -0.62 7.40 -45.57
C CYS A 21 -1.73 6.86 -44.65
N ALA A 22 -2.78 6.23 -45.22
CA ALA A 22 -3.84 5.61 -44.45
C ALA A 22 -3.34 4.37 -43.66
N HIS A 23 -2.44 3.58 -44.24
CA HIS A 23 -1.80 2.46 -43.53
C HIS A 23 -0.80 2.91 -42.48
N ALA A 24 -0.06 3.99 -42.68
CA ALA A 24 0.82 4.58 -41.65
C ALA A 24 0.02 5.16 -40.49
N SER A 25 -1.15 5.75 -40.74
CA SER A 25 -2.05 6.24 -39.69
C SER A 25 -2.79 5.11 -38.94
N ALA A 26 -3.08 3.99 -39.60
CA ALA A 26 -3.72 2.84 -38.98
C ALA A 26 -2.76 2.02 -38.11
N GLN A 27 -1.46 2.06 -38.36
CA GLN A 27 -0.46 1.36 -37.53
C GLN A 27 -0.09 2.12 -36.26
N THR A 28 -0.40 3.42 -36.13
CA THR A 28 -0.14 4.21 -34.93
C THR A 28 -1.33 4.29 -33.98
N ALA A 29 -2.51 3.88 -34.42
CA ALA A 29 -3.74 3.87 -33.60
C ALA A 29 -3.76 2.70 -32.61
N GLY A 30 -2.86 2.70 -31.63
CA GLY A 30 -2.87 1.63 -30.63
C GLY A 30 -1.67 1.53 -29.71
N ARG A 31 -0.63 2.32 -29.90
CA ARG A 31 0.54 2.36 -29.01
C ARG A 31 0.52 3.64 -28.17
N ALA A 32 1.05 3.56 -26.94
CA ALA A 32 1.31 4.74 -26.12
C ALA A 32 2.17 5.74 -26.90
N ASP A 33 1.83 7.03 -26.80
CA ASP A 33 2.56 8.08 -27.52
C ASP A 33 3.89 8.40 -26.78
N PRO A 34 5.06 8.17 -27.39
CA PRO A 34 6.36 8.44 -26.76
C PRO A 34 6.58 9.92 -26.40
N ASN A 35 5.82 10.84 -27.01
CA ASN A 35 5.86 12.26 -26.69
C ASN A 35 5.03 12.64 -25.46
N LYS A 36 4.17 11.75 -24.98
CA LYS A 36 3.42 11.93 -23.74
C LYS A 36 4.27 11.44 -22.58
N VAL A 37 4.88 12.38 -21.88
CA VAL A 37 5.81 12.13 -20.78
C VAL A 37 5.17 12.56 -19.48
N LEU A 38 5.00 11.64 -18.54
CA LEU A 38 4.63 11.94 -17.16
C LEU A 38 5.89 12.14 -16.33
N ARG A 39 6.01 13.27 -15.64
CA ARG A 39 7.12 13.59 -14.75
C ARG A 39 6.63 13.64 -13.31
N THR A 40 7.22 12.83 -12.45
CA THR A 40 6.87 12.71 -11.03
C THR A 40 8.11 12.52 -10.18
N ALA A 41 7.95 12.46 -8.86
CA ALA A 41 9.05 12.24 -7.94
C ALA A 41 8.71 11.18 -6.89
N ILE A 42 9.74 10.49 -6.39
CA ILE A 42 9.71 9.71 -5.16
C ILE A 42 10.56 10.42 -4.09
N ILE A 43 10.22 10.19 -2.82
CA ILE A 43 10.79 10.93 -1.69
C ILE A 43 11.84 10.16 -0.89
N ILE A 44 12.10 8.91 -1.26
CA ILE A 44 13.15 8.06 -0.70
C ILE A 44 13.72 7.23 -1.83
N ALA A 45 15.03 7.04 -1.83
CA ALA A 45 15.70 6.23 -2.83
C ALA A 45 15.21 4.77 -2.80
N GLU A 46 15.06 4.21 -3.98
CA GLU A 46 14.69 2.82 -4.23
C GLU A 46 15.83 1.85 -3.88
N THR A 47 15.47 0.61 -3.53
CA THR A 47 16.45 -0.46 -3.26
C THR A 47 16.75 -1.33 -4.49
N GLY A 48 15.79 -1.42 -5.42
CA GLY A 48 15.89 -2.20 -6.66
C GLY A 48 14.53 -2.77 -7.10
N PHE A 49 14.52 -3.46 -8.25
CA PHE A 49 13.27 -3.77 -8.94
C PHE A 49 13.01 -5.28 -9.13
N ASP A 50 13.39 -6.10 -8.15
CA ASP A 50 12.96 -7.50 -8.08
C ASP A 50 11.74 -7.62 -7.15
N PRO A 51 10.56 -8.03 -7.64
CA PRO A 51 9.33 -7.99 -6.86
C PRO A 51 9.36 -8.93 -5.64
N GLN A 52 10.03 -10.07 -5.70
CA GLN A 52 10.13 -11.00 -4.58
C GLN A 52 11.18 -10.58 -3.54
N ALA A 53 12.11 -9.70 -3.90
CA ALA A 53 13.19 -9.22 -3.02
C ALA A 53 12.93 -7.82 -2.44
N SER A 54 12.12 -6.99 -3.12
CA SER A 54 11.81 -5.61 -2.69
C SER A 54 10.73 -5.59 -1.62
N GLN A 55 10.94 -4.78 -0.57
CA GLN A 55 9.95 -4.58 0.50
C GLN A 55 9.58 -3.10 0.68
N ASP A 56 10.44 -2.18 0.24
CA ASP A 56 10.18 -0.75 0.39
C ASP A 56 9.07 -0.25 -0.56
N LEU A 57 8.36 0.79 -0.13
CA LEU A 57 7.21 1.35 -0.83
C LEU A 57 7.57 1.85 -2.24
N TYR A 58 8.72 2.50 -2.40
CA TYR A 58 9.08 3.18 -3.66
C TYR A 58 9.53 2.18 -4.72
N SER A 59 10.34 1.18 -4.34
CA SER A 59 10.65 0.05 -5.22
C SER A 59 9.39 -0.70 -5.64
N ASN A 60 8.46 -0.96 -4.70
CA ASN A 60 7.20 -1.63 -5.00
C ASN A 60 6.27 -0.81 -5.90
N THR A 61 6.27 0.53 -5.78
CA THR A 61 5.53 1.41 -6.69
C THR A 61 6.01 1.26 -8.14
N ILE A 62 7.32 1.17 -8.35
CA ILE A 62 7.91 0.98 -9.68
C ILE A 62 7.69 -0.45 -10.17
N ASN A 63 7.91 -1.45 -9.30
CA ASN A 63 7.66 -2.86 -9.62
C ASN A 63 6.22 -3.09 -10.09
N SER A 64 5.23 -2.41 -9.50
CA SER A 64 3.82 -2.55 -9.88
C SER A 64 3.48 -1.96 -11.26
N ALA A 65 4.37 -1.14 -11.85
CA ALA A 65 4.29 -0.71 -13.24
C ALA A 65 4.85 -1.74 -14.23
N ILE A 66 5.73 -2.62 -13.76
CA ILE A 66 6.49 -3.57 -14.57
C ILE A 66 5.95 -4.99 -14.43
N PHE A 67 5.59 -5.42 -13.22
CA PHE A 67 5.12 -6.77 -12.91
C PHE A 67 3.63 -6.79 -12.59
N GLU A 68 2.98 -7.90 -12.88
CA GLU A 68 1.56 -8.07 -12.64
C GLU A 68 1.28 -9.31 -11.79
N ALA A 69 0.55 -9.08 -10.69
CA ALA A 69 -0.06 -10.14 -9.90
C ALA A 69 -1.34 -10.65 -10.59
N PRO A 70 -1.91 -11.80 -10.17
CA PRO A 70 -3.15 -12.32 -10.75
C PRO A 70 -4.35 -11.38 -10.60
N TYR A 71 -4.39 -10.61 -9.52
CA TYR A 71 -5.46 -9.67 -9.16
C TYR A 71 -4.90 -8.29 -8.85
N GLU A 72 -5.79 -7.29 -8.83
CA GLU A 72 -5.47 -5.92 -8.42
C GLU A 72 -6.68 -5.25 -7.77
N TYR A 73 -6.48 -4.09 -7.15
CA TYR A 73 -7.57 -3.23 -6.71
C TYR A 73 -8.10 -2.40 -7.87
N ASP A 74 -9.43 -2.31 -7.98
CA ASP A 74 -10.10 -1.43 -8.95
C ASP A 74 -9.68 0.03 -8.70
N TYR A 75 -9.19 0.68 -9.74
CA TYR A 75 -8.63 2.03 -9.66
C TYR A 75 -9.64 3.08 -9.18
N LEU A 76 -10.91 2.92 -9.56
CA LEU A 76 -11.97 3.90 -9.28
C LEU A 76 -12.86 3.54 -8.09
N ALA A 77 -12.87 2.28 -7.64
CA ALA A 77 -13.79 1.83 -6.60
C ALA A 77 -13.38 2.30 -5.20
N ARG A 78 -14.32 2.90 -4.48
CA ARG A 78 -14.20 3.20 -3.05
C ARG A 78 -15.50 2.80 -2.32
N PRO A 79 -15.47 1.99 -1.25
CA PRO A 79 -14.27 1.31 -0.75
C PRO A 79 -13.60 0.41 -1.80
N SER A 80 -12.35 0.00 -1.52
CA SER A 80 -11.54 -0.77 -2.46
C SER A 80 -12.20 -2.10 -2.84
N LYS A 81 -12.11 -2.48 -4.12
CA LYS A 81 -12.63 -3.74 -4.65
C LYS A 81 -11.54 -4.47 -5.42
N ILE A 82 -11.38 -5.76 -5.22
CA ILE A 82 -10.44 -6.58 -5.96
C ILE A 82 -11.07 -7.03 -7.28
N VAL A 83 -10.29 -6.95 -8.35
CA VAL A 83 -10.68 -7.34 -9.71
C VAL A 83 -9.59 -8.22 -10.36
N PRO A 84 -9.93 -9.06 -11.35
CA PRO A 84 -8.93 -9.81 -12.10
C PRO A 84 -8.00 -8.89 -12.89
N ARG A 85 -6.69 -9.20 -12.86
CA ARG A 85 -5.66 -8.49 -13.60
C ARG A 85 -5.11 -9.34 -14.76
N THR A 86 -4.29 -10.33 -14.47
CA THR A 86 -3.86 -11.36 -15.42
C THR A 86 -4.71 -12.62 -15.32
N ALA A 87 -5.45 -12.82 -14.24
CA ALA A 87 -6.48 -13.83 -14.14
C ALA A 87 -7.68 -13.51 -15.05
N GLU A 88 -8.32 -14.54 -15.60
CA GLU A 88 -9.55 -14.40 -16.42
C GLU A 88 -10.75 -13.98 -15.60
N ALA A 89 -10.86 -14.53 -14.37
CA ALA A 89 -11.98 -14.32 -13.45
C ALA A 89 -11.48 -14.37 -11.99
N MET A 90 -12.41 -14.16 -11.05
CA MET A 90 -12.15 -14.44 -9.63
C MET A 90 -11.82 -15.91 -9.44
N PRO A 91 -11.04 -16.31 -8.40
CA PRO A 91 -10.60 -17.68 -8.23
C PRO A 91 -11.80 -18.62 -8.00
N GLU A 92 -11.76 -19.81 -8.58
CA GLU A 92 -12.65 -20.90 -8.20
C GLU A 92 -12.13 -21.54 -6.91
N ILE A 93 -12.95 -21.54 -5.86
CA ILE A 93 -12.57 -22.04 -4.54
C ILE A 93 -13.34 -23.33 -4.27
N SER A 94 -12.64 -24.40 -3.90
CA SER A 94 -13.25 -25.68 -3.53
C SER A 94 -14.22 -25.56 -2.35
N ALA A 95 -15.12 -26.52 -2.21
CA ALA A 95 -16.17 -26.48 -1.17
C ALA A 95 -15.60 -26.44 0.26
N ASP A 96 -14.44 -27.06 0.48
CA ASP A 96 -13.69 -27.03 1.74
C ASP A 96 -12.88 -25.73 1.97
N GLY A 97 -12.83 -24.83 0.96
CA GLY A 97 -12.12 -23.57 1.02
C GLY A 97 -10.59 -23.68 0.89
N LEU A 98 -10.05 -24.89 0.64
CA LEU A 98 -8.61 -25.12 0.65
C LEU A 98 -7.97 -24.91 -0.72
N THR A 99 -8.63 -25.32 -1.80
CA THR A 99 -8.05 -25.30 -3.15
C THR A 99 -8.59 -24.09 -3.93
N TRP A 100 -7.66 -23.25 -4.38
CA TRP A 100 -7.92 -22.05 -5.16
C TRP A 100 -7.41 -22.24 -6.58
N THR A 101 -8.30 -22.27 -7.56
CA THR A 101 -7.95 -22.43 -8.98
C THR A 101 -8.07 -21.09 -9.68
N ILE A 102 -6.97 -20.63 -10.27
CA ILE A 102 -6.81 -19.33 -10.91
C ILE A 102 -6.46 -19.55 -12.38
N ARG A 103 -7.35 -19.16 -13.29
CA ARG A 103 -7.13 -19.24 -14.74
C ARG A 103 -6.42 -17.99 -15.22
N ILE A 104 -5.28 -18.13 -15.86
CA ILE A 104 -4.48 -17.03 -16.41
C ILE A 104 -4.94 -16.73 -17.83
N ARG A 105 -5.14 -15.48 -18.16
CA ARG A 105 -5.49 -15.04 -19.51
C ARG A 105 -4.39 -15.41 -20.51
N LYS A 106 -4.78 -15.96 -21.64
CA LYS A 106 -3.88 -16.22 -22.77
C LYS A 106 -3.49 -14.92 -23.48
N GLY A 107 -2.36 -14.91 -24.18
CA GLY A 107 -1.92 -13.77 -24.98
C GLY A 107 -1.34 -12.61 -24.18
N ILE A 108 -0.95 -12.82 -22.93
CA ILE A 108 -0.17 -11.86 -22.15
C ILE A 108 1.31 -12.17 -22.33
N TYR A 109 2.11 -11.17 -22.67
CA TYR A 109 3.53 -11.34 -22.98
C TYR A 109 4.41 -10.50 -22.07
N PHE A 110 5.56 -11.03 -21.73
CA PHE A 110 6.64 -10.26 -21.11
C PHE A 110 7.16 -9.19 -22.07
N ALA A 111 7.75 -8.13 -21.53
CA ALA A 111 8.50 -7.16 -22.32
C ALA A 111 9.67 -7.87 -23.03
N ASP A 112 10.01 -7.39 -24.24
CA ASP A 112 11.14 -7.96 -24.98
C ASP A 112 12.43 -7.78 -24.18
N ASP A 113 13.22 -8.86 -24.15
CA ASP A 113 14.54 -8.91 -23.54
C ASP A 113 15.48 -9.81 -24.36
N PRO A 114 16.78 -9.52 -24.43
CA PRO A 114 17.76 -10.34 -25.14
C PRO A 114 17.77 -11.82 -24.75
N VAL A 115 17.42 -12.14 -23.49
CA VAL A 115 17.36 -13.50 -22.98
C VAL A 115 16.33 -14.37 -23.73
N PHE A 116 15.30 -13.76 -24.29
CA PHE A 116 14.26 -14.43 -25.08
C PHE A 116 14.67 -14.64 -26.56
N LYS A 117 15.88 -14.23 -26.96
CA LYS A 117 16.44 -14.46 -28.30
C LYS A 117 15.51 -14.02 -29.44
N GLY A 118 14.83 -12.87 -29.26
CA GLY A 118 13.91 -12.29 -30.23
C GLY A 118 12.52 -12.95 -30.30
N GLN A 119 12.23 -13.92 -29.44
CA GLN A 119 10.91 -14.55 -29.37
C GLN A 119 10.03 -13.87 -28.34
N LYS A 120 8.72 -13.79 -28.63
CA LYS A 120 7.73 -13.32 -27.64
C LYS A 120 7.53 -14.37 -26.56
N ARG A 121 7.80 -13.98 -25.30
CA ARG A 121 7.65 -14.86 -24.14
C ARG A 121 6.27 -14.67 -23.49
N GLU A 122 5.39 -15.64 -23.68
CA GLU A 122 4.04 -15.61 -23.12
C GLU A 122 4.04 -15.97 -21.64
N LEU A 123 3.21 -15.27 -20.86
CA LEU A 123 2.93 -15.53 -19.45
C LEU A 123 2.23 -16.88 -19.28
N THR A 124 2.69 -17.67 -18.32
CA THR A 124 2.12 -18.97 -17.98
C THR A 124 1.87 -19.10 -16.47
N ALA A 125 1.10 -20.10 -16.04
CA ALA A 125 0.91 -20.42 -14.62
C ALA A 125 2.23 -20.81 -13.93
N GLY A 126 3.17 -21.41 -14.69
CA GLY A 126 4.50 -21.75 -14.19
C GLY A 126 5.33 -20.55 -13.71
N ASP A 127 5.13 -19.37 -14.31
CA ASP A 127 5.83 -18.13 -13.91
C ASP A 127 5.38 -17.65 -12.52
N TYR A 128 4.11 -17.86 -12.18
CA TYR A 128 3.59 -17.60 -10.84
C TYR A 128 4.08 -18.63 -9.81
N VAL A 129 4.10 -19.90 -10.19
CA VAL A 129 4.68 -20.97 -9.35
C VAL A 129 6.13 -20.64 -9.04
N TYR A 130 6.89 -20.24 -10.03
CA TYR A 130 8.30 -19.86 -9.86
C TYR A 130 8.44 -18.66 -8.94
N ALA A 131 7.66 -17.59 -9.13
CA ALA A 131 7.66 -16.38 -8.29
C ALA A 131 7.36 -16.71 -6.81
N ILE A 132 6.36 -17.55 -6.54
CA ILE A 132 5.99 -17.98 -5.19
C ILE A 132 7.12 -18.81 -4.55
N LYS A 133 7.70 -19.74 -5.29
CA LYS A 133 8.83 -20.53 -4.81
C LYS A 133 10.06 -19.67 -4.50
N ARG A 134 10.32 -18.62 -5.30
CA ARG A 134 11.42 -17.67 -5.04
C ARG A 134 11.25 -16.96 -3.69
N MET A 135 10.04 -16.51 -3.34
CA MET A 135 9.81 -15.90 -2.02
C MET A 135 10.15 -16.84 -0.87
N ALA A 136 10.02 -18.15 -1.09
CA ALA A 136 10.26 -19.19 -0.10
C ALA A 136 11.72 -19.71 -0.11
N ASP A 137 12.53 -19.44 -1.13
CA ASP A 137 13.89 -19.96 -1.25
C ASP A 137 14.81 -19.41 -0.14
N PRO A 138 15.43 -20.28 0.72
CA PRO A 138 16.37 -19.85 1.74
C PRO A 138 17.57 -19.07 1.19
N LYS A 139 18.02 -19.40 -0.04
CA LYS A 139 19.09 -18.69 -0.73
C LYS A 139 18.74 -17.22 -0.95
N MET A 140 17.51 -16.96 -1.34
CA MET A 140 17.03 -15.64 -1.66
C MET A 140 16.84 -14.76 -0.43
N ARG A 141 16.59 -15.34 0.75
CA ARG A 141 16.31 -14.61 2.00
C ARG A 141 15.28 -13.50 1.81
N SER A 142 14.21 -13.82 1.06
CA SER A 142 13.18 -12.84 0.75
C SER A 142 12.57 -12.26 2.02
N PRO A 143 12.50 -10.92 2.16
CA PRO A 143 11.81 -10.29 3.27
C PRO A 143 10.29 -10.51 3.21
N ASN A 144 9.79 -11.06 2.11
CA ASN A 144 8.38 -11.26 1.81
C ASN A 144 7.90 -12.72 2.04
N VAL A 145 8.73 -13.58 2.58
CA VAL A 145 8.40 -15.00 2.84
C VAL A 145 7.15 -15.18 3.71
N PHE A 146 6.85 -14.21 4.58
CA PHE A 146 5.65 -14.19 5.45
C PHE A 146 4.33 -14.20 4.67
N LEU A 147 4.34 -13.82 3.40
CA LEU A 147 3.15 -13.85 2.53
C LEU A 147 2.71 -15.26 2.18
N VAL A 148 3.62 -16.23 2.21
CA VAL A 148 3.41 -17.61 1.74
C VAL A 148 3.68 -18.68 2.82
N ARG A 149 4.51 -18.38 3.82
CA ARG A 149 4.83 -19.29 4.93
C ARG A 149 3.57 -19.57 5.77
N ASP A 150 3.47 -20.78 6.30
CA ASP A 150 2.37 -21.27 7.13
C ASP A 150 0.99 -21.19 6.46
N ARG A 151 0.96 -21.05 5.11
CA ARG A 151 -0.28 -20.86 4.35
C ARG A 151 -0.47 -21.84 3.21
N LEU A 152 0.60 -22.25 2.54
CA LEU A 152 0.53 -23.09 1.34
C LEU A 152 0.97 -24.51 1.68
N ALA A 153 0.13 -25.50 1.38
CA ALA A 153 0.35 -26.90 1.73
C ALA A 153 1.70 -27.42 1.20
N GLY A 154 2.48 -28.01 2.07
CA GLY A 154 3.78 -28.60 1.73
C GLY A 154 4.91 -27.59 1.51
N LEU A 155 4.65 -26.27 1.49
CA LEU A 155 5.69 -25.27 1.25
C LEU A 155 6.69 -25.20 2.40
N ASP A 156 6.23 -25.20 3.65
CA ASP A 156 7.11 -25.14 4.82
C ASP A 156 7.96 -26.40 4.96
N LYS A 157 7.41 -27.58 4.60
CA LYS A 157 8.19 -28.80 4.51
C LYS A 157 9.31 -28.68 3.47
N ALA A 158 9.01 -28.15 2.28
CA ALA A 158 10.01 -27.93 1.24
C ALA A 158 11.08 -26.92 1.68
N LEU A 159 10.69 -25.89 2.46
CA LEU A 159 11.63 -24.94 3.08
C LEU A 159 12.58 -25.60 4.08
N GLU A 160 12.06 -26.46 4.95
CA GLU A 160 12.90 -27.19 5.93
C GLU A 160 13.89 -28.12 5.22
N GLU A 161 13.44 -28.86 4.21
CA GLU A 161 14.31 -29.71 3.38
C GLU A 161 15.40 -28.88 2.66
N ALA A 162 15.05 -27.69 2.17
CA ALA A 162 15.97 -26.79 1.48
C ALA A 162 17.03 -26.16 2.40
N LYS A 163 16.83 -26.10 3.72
CA LYS A 163 17.84 -25.60 4.66
C LYS A 163 19.15 -26.39 4.60
N GLY A 164 19.06 -27.71 4.37
CA GLY A 164 20.24 -28.57 4.25
C GLY A 164 21.07 -28.29 3.00
N SER A 165 20.43 -27.99 1.87
CA SER A 165 21.09 -27.69 0.57
C SER A 165 21.38 -26.18 0.41
N GLY A 166 20.79 -25.34 1.24
CA GLY A 166 20.89 -23.88 1.15
C GLY A 166 20.08 -23.25 0.02
N LYS A 167 19.33 -24.06 -0.75
CA LYS A 167 18.54 -23.57 -1.89
C LYS A 167 17.32 -24.47 -2.13
N LEU A 168 16.21 -23.87 -2.58
CA LEU A 168 15.00 -24.59 -2.94
C LEU A 168 15.16 -25.24 -4.33
N ASP A 169 14.65 -26.47 -4.48
CA ASP A 169 14.51 -27.11 -5.77
C ASP A 169 13.25 -26.59 -6.48
N TYR A 170 13.46 -25.78 -7.52
CA TYR A 170 12.36 -25.17 -8.28
C TYR A 170 11.59 -26.15 -9.15
N ASP A 171 12.16 -27.31 -9.48
CA ASP A 171 11.55 -28.33 -10.33
C ASP A 171 10.76 -29.35 -9.50
N LYS A 172 11.04 -29.46 -8.19
CA LYS A 172 10.27 -30.30 -7.26
C LYS A 172 8.85 -29.78 -7.09
N GLU A 173 7.86 -30.65 -7.29
CA GLU A 173 6.46 -30.28 -7.04
C GLU A 173 6.20 -29.97 -5.55
N ILE A 174 5.42 -28.94 -5.30
CA ILE A 174 4.90 -28.56 -3.97
C ILE A 174 3.38 -28.59 -4.03
N GLU A 175 2.76 -29.37 -3.14
CA GLU A 175 1.31 -29.59 -3.14
C GLU A 175 0.51 -28.28 -3.18
N GLY A 176 0.95 -27.29 -2.42
CA GLY A 176 0.28 -25.98 -2.27
C GLY A 176 0.51 -25.00 -3.41
N VAL A 177 1.40 -25.30 -4.38
CA VAL A 177 1.78 -24.35 -5.44
C VAL A 177 2.02 -25.10 -6.74
N ARG A 178 1.02 -25.18 -7.61
CA ARG A 178 1.07 -25.99 -8.82
C ARG A 178 0.60 -25.24 -10.07
N ALA A 179 1.25 -25.47 -11.20
CA ALA A 179 0.69 -25.24 -12.52
C ALA A 179 0.05 -26.55 -12.99
N VAL A 180 -1.28 -26.62 -12.96
CA VAL A 180 -2.04 -27.82 -13.38
C VAL A 180 -1.93 -28.01 -14.89
N ASP A 181 -1.95 -26.90 -15.61
CA ASP A 181 -1.65 -26.80 -17.03
C ASP A 181 -0.96 -25.45 -17.32
N ARG A 182 -0.73 -25.16 -18.60
CA ARG A 182 -0.03 -23.94 -19.03
C ARG A 182 -0.64 -22.65 -18.47
N TYR A 183 -1.96 -22.60 -18.24
CA TYR A 183 -2.69 -21.39 -17.86
C TYR A 183 -3.49 -21.55 -16.57
N THR A 184 -3.37 -22.66 -15.87
CA THR A 184 -4.10 -22.92 -14.63
C THR A 184 -3.15 -23.00 -13.45
N LEU A 185 -3.13 -21.95 -12.63
CA LEU A 185 -2.46 -21.90 -11.35
C LEU A 185 -3.39 -22.44 -10.27
N GLN A 186 -2.92 -23.41 -9.50
CA GLN A 186 -3.62 -23.96 -8.35
C GLN A 186 -2.82 -23.70 -7.08
N LEU A 187 -3.47 -23.06 -6.09
CA LEU A 187 -2.94 -22.85 -4.75
C LEU A 187 -3.77 -23.68 -3.77
N LYS A 188 -3.12 -24.49 -2.95
CA LYS A 188 -3.78 -25.23 -1.87
C LYS A 188 -3.32 -24.70 -0.53
N LEU A 189 -4.26 -24.19 0.26
CA LEU A 189 -4.01 -23.63 1.58
C LEU A 189 -3.93 -24.74 2.63
N VAL A 190 -3.26 -24.48 3.75
CA VAL A 190 -3.21 -25.39 4.91
C VAL A 190 -4.51 -25.36 5.71
N GLU A 191 -5.24 -24.23 5.68
CA GLU A 191 -6.56 -24.04 6.26
C GLU A 191 -7.41 -23.11 5.38
N PRO A 192 -8.75 -23.15 5.46
CA PRO A 192 -9.59 -22.25 4.70
C PRO A 192 -9.33 -20.79 5.10
N ASP A 193 -8.93 -19.95 4.13
CA ASP A 193 -8.65 -18.53 4.33
C ASP A 193 -9.20 -17.69 3.18
N TYR A 194 -10.46 -17.25 3.29
CA TYR A 194 -11.08 -16.38 2.29
C TYR A 194 -10.52 -14.94 2.32
N ALA A 195 -9.75 -14.56 3.36
CA ALA A 195 -8.97 -13.34 3.41
C ALA A 195 -7.63 -13.44 2.67
N PHE A 196 -7.33 -14.57 2.02
CA PHE A 196 -6.12 -14.77 1.24
C PHE A 196 -6.12 -13.99 -0.08
N LEU A 197 -7.30 -13.71 -0.67
CA LEU A 197 -7.42 -12.99 -1.94
C LEU A 197 -6.69 -11.64 -2.00
N PRO A 198 -6.76 -10.76 -1.00
CA PRO A 198 -5.98 -9.51 -0.97
C PRO A 198 -4.47 -9.72 -1.12
N ARG A 199 -3.91 -10.82 -0.65
CA ARG A 199 -2.47 -11.13 -0.78
C ARG A 199 -2.08 -11.32 -2.24
N LEU A 200 -2.97 -11.91 -3.05
CA LEU A 200 -2.77 -12.15 -4.48
C LEU A 200 -2.80 -10.86 -5.34
N THR A 201 -3.03 -9.70 -4.72
CA THR A 201 -2.90 -8.38 -5.37
C THR A 201 -1.51 -7.78 -5.14
N ALA A 202 -0.72 -8.32 -4.22
CA ALA A 202 0.59 -7.77 -3.87
C ALA A 202 1.59 -7.97 -5.01
N THR A 203 2.41 -6.96 -5.26
CA THR A 203 3.44 -6.96 -6.32
C THR A 203 4.40 -8.14 -6.19
N GLN A 204 4.61 -8.66 -4.99
CA GLN A 204 5.42 -9.83 -4.70
C GLN A 204 4.89 -11.12 -5.34
N PHE A 205 3.60 -11.18 -5.63
CA PHE A 205 3.00 -12.25 -6.43
C PHE A 205 3.08 -11.98 -7.93
N GLY A 206 3.76 -10.91 -8.36
CA GLY A 206 4.01 -10.65 -9.77
C GLY A 206 4.81 -11.76 -10.43
N ALA A 207 4.37 -12.19 -11.61
CA ALA A 207 5.05 -13.23 -12.38
C ALA A 207 6.44 -12.78 -12.84
N VAL A 208 7.41 -13.68 -12.77
CA VAL A 208 8.77 -13.48 -13.29
C VAL A 208 9.16 -14.67 -14.18
N ALA A 209 9.80 -14.38 -15.30
CA ALA A 209 10.32 -15.42 -16.18
C ALA A 209 11.61 -16.02 -15.59
N ARG A 210 11.65 -17.36 -15.47
CA ARG A 210 12.79 -18.08 -14.87
C ARG A 210 14.09 -17.78 -15.58
N GLU A 211 14.08 -17.74 -16.90
CA GLU A 211 15.25 -17.47 -17.75
C GLU A 211 15.83 -16.06 -17.54
N VAL A 212 15.00 -15.08 -17.17
CA VAL A 212 15.46 -13.72 -16.79
C VAL A 212 16.22 -13.74 -15.48
N ILE A 213 15.68 -14.44 -14.50
CA ILE A 213 16.31 -14.57 -13.17
C ILE A 213 17.61 -15.38 -13.26
N GLU A 214 17.64 -16.43 -14.08
CA GLU A 214 18.85 -17.24 -14.31
C GLU A 214 19.95 -16.46 -15.04
N ALA A 215 19.58 -15.52 -15.93
CA ALA A 215 20.54 -14.71 -16.68
C ALA A 215 21.08 -13.53 -15.87
N TYR A 216 20.26 -12.88 -15.06
CA TYR A 216 20.58 -11.59 -14.40
C TYR A 216 20.62 -11.64 -12.89
N GLY A 217 20.26 -12.76 -12.28
CA GLY A 217 20.27 -12.90 -10.83
C GLY A 217 21.69 -12.88 -10.24
N ASP A 218 21.87 -12.12 -9.16
CA ASP A 218 23.11 -12.13 -8.37
C ASP A 218 23.31 -13.44 -7.59
N ALA A 219 24.32 -13.47 -6.72
CA ALA A 219 24.61 -14.63 -5.88
C ALA A 219 23.42 -15.06 -4.97
N SER A 220 22.53 -14.14 -4.62
CA SER A 220 21.30 -14.40 -3.86
C SER A 220 20.11 -14.76 -4.77
N GLY A 221 20.26 -14.67 -6.08
CA GLY A 221 19.19 -14.86 -7.07
C GLY A 221 18.29 -13.62 -7.23
N TRP A 222 18.76 -12.41 -6.87
CA TRP A 222 18.03 -11.15 -7.02
C TRP A 222 18.37 -10.50 -8.37
N ALA A 223 17.36 -10.19 -9.17
CA ALA A 223 17.52 -9.50 -10.46
C ALA A 223 17.13 -8.01 -10.36
N MET A 224 17.71 -7.29 -9.40
CA MET A 224 17.32 -5.93 -9.00
C MET A 224 17.42 -4.87 -10.11
N ALA A 225 18.35 -5.04 -11.05
CA ALA A 225 18.61 -4.05 -12.11
C ALA A 225 17.97 -4.40 -13.46
N ASN A 226 17.45 -5.60 -13.62
CA ASN A 226 16.92 -6.12 -14.87
C ASN A 226 15.48 -6.61 -14.73
N PRO A 227 14.53 -5.72 -14.37
CA PRO A 227 13.13 -6.09 -14.21
C PRO A 227 12.49 -6.30 -15.59
N VAL A 228 12.07 -7.53 -15.87
CA VAL A 228 11.33 -7.89 -17.08
C VAL A 228 10.00 -8.48 -16.69
N GLY A 229 8.91 -7.75 -16.93
CA GLY A 229 7.56 -8.13 -16.53
C GLY A 229 6.56 -8.02 -17.68
N THR A 230 5.30 -8.29 -17.36
CA THR A 230 4.16 -8.25 -18.30
C THR A 230 3.39 -6.93 -18.23
N GLY A 231 3.80 -6.02 -17.35
CA GLY A 231 3.11 -4.77 -17.06
C GLY A 231 3.13 -3.74 -18.19
N PRO A 232 2.40 -2.63 -18.00
CA PRO A 232 2.25 -1.57 -19.01
C PRO A 232 3.55 -0.82 -19.33
N PHE A 233 4.52 -0.90 -18.46
CA PHE A 233 5.81 -0.24 -18.62
C PHE A 233 6.96 -1.22 -18.43
N LYS A 234 8.13 -0.84 -18.98
CA LYS A 234 9.42 -1.51 -18.77
C LYS A 234 10.48 -0.49 -18.36
N LEU A 235 11.51 -0.94 -17.67
CA LEU A 235 12.63 -0.09 -17.27
C LEU A 235 13.45 0.31 -18.49
N LYS A 236 13.68 1.61 -18.64
CA LYS A 236 14.55 2.19 -19.69
C LYS A 236 15.89 2.63 -19.14
N GLU A 237 15.87 3.32 -18.00
CA GLU A 237 17.05 3.88 -17.35
C GLU A 237 16.88 3.82 -15.84
N TRP A 238 17.94 3.47 -15.16
CA TRP A 238 18.03 3.55 -13.70
C TRP A 238 19.38 4.15 -13.28
N ARG A 239 19.30 5.36 -12.75
CA ARG A 239 20.39 5.99 -12.01
C ARG A 239 20.01 5.99 -10.53
N ARG A 240 20.58 5.05 -9.80
CA ARG A 240 20.24 4.80 -8.39
C ARG A 240 20.22 6.10 -7.58
N ALA A 241 19.17 6.29 -6.77
CA ALA A 241 18.94 7.46 -5.94
C ALA A 241 18.91 8.82 -6.69
N GLN A 242 18.70 8.82 -8.01
CA GLN A 242 18.66 10.04 -8.83
C GLN A 242 17.45 10.05 -9.77
N ARG A 243 17.37 9.07 -10.69
CA ARG A 243 16.37 9.06 -11.74
C ARG A 243 16.03 7.66 -12.21
N ILE A 244 14.75 7.41 -12.41
CA ILE A 244 14.23 6.21 -13.05
C ILE A 244 13.41 6.64 -14.27
N VAL A 245 13.61 5.99 -15.41
CA VAL A 245 12.80 6.19 -16.60
C VAL A 245 12.16 4.88 -16.99
N LEU A 246 10.84 4.90 -17.08
CA LEU A 246 10.06 3.81 -17.64
C LEU A 246 9.56 4.22 -19.04
N GLU A 247 9.51 3.26 -19.96
CA GLU A 247 8.85 3.42 -21.25
C GLU A 247 7.70 2.41 -21.39
N ALA A 248 6.69 2.77 -22.18
CA ALA A 248 5.57 1.88 -22.42
C ALA A 248 6.05 0.54 -23.01
N ASN A 249 5.53 -0.56 -22.48
CA ASN A 249 5.84 -1.91 -22.94
C ASN A 249 5.12 -2.16 -24.27
N PRO A 250 5.83 -2.38 -25.41
CA PRO A 250 5.21 -2.60 -26.71
C PRO A 250 4.41 -3.92 -26.78
N ASN A 251 4.69 -4.85 -25.90
CA ASN A 251 3.98 -6.13 -25.80
C ASN A 251 2.78 -6.09 -24.86
N TYR A 252 2.51 -4.92 -24.24
CA TYR A 252 1.39 -4.81 -23.34
C TYR A 252 0.06 -5.05 -24.08
N ARG A 253 -0.81 -5.84 -23.45
CA ARG A 253 -2.10 -6.22 -24.03
C ARG A 253 -3.02 -5.03 -24.27
N GLU A 254 -4.05 -5.25 -25.05
CA GLU A 254 -5.13 -4.28 -25.20
C GLU A 254 -5.96 -4.21 -23.92
N GLU A 255 -5.93 -3.02 -23.29
CA GLU A 255 -6.69 -2.69 -22.11
C GLU A 255 -7.33 -1.32 -22.30
N THR A 256 -8.55 -1.14 -21.87
CA THR A 256 -9.24 0.14 -21.88
C THR A 256 -9.44 0.65 -20.47
N TYR A 257 -9.67 1.95 -20.33
CA TYR A 257 -9.94 2.55 -19.02
C TYR A 257 -11.13 1.84 -18.35
N PRO A 258 -11.03 1.53 -17.03
CA PRO A 258 -12.04 0.72 -16.33
C PRO A 258 -13.41 1.39 -16.31
N PRO A 259 -14.51 0.61 -16.24
CA PRO A 259 -15.85 1.14 -16.12
C PRO A 259 -16.05 1.91 -14.83
N LEU A 260 -16.96 2.88 -14.84
CA LEU A 260 -17.28 3.68 -13.65
C LEU A 260 -18.04 2.84 -12.63
N PRO A 261 -17.56 2.75 -11.36
CA PRO A 261 -18.31 2.08 -10.30
C PRO A 261 -19.65 2.76 -10.01
N PRO A 262 -20.69 2.03 -9.56
CA PRO A 262 -22.03 2.60 -9.32
C PRO A 262 -22.04 3.80 -8.37
N ASN A 263 -21.22 3.75 -7.31
CA ASN A 263 -21.14 4.77 -6.26
C ASN A 263 -19.90 5.67 -6.40
N ALA A 264 -19.45 5.92 -7.63
CA ALA A 264 -18.24 6.71 -7.90
C ALA A 264 -18.37 8.14 -7.39
N SER A 265 -17.29 8.65 -6.80
CA SER A 265 -17.16 10.05 -6.38
C SER A 265 -17.16 11.01 -7.57
N ALA A 266 -17.31 12.31 -7.32
CA ALA A 266 -17.22 13.33 -8.36
C ALA A 266 -15.86 13.31 -9.07
N GLU A 267 -14.78 13.11 -8.31
CA GLU A 267 -13.40 13.01 -8.83
C GLU A 267 -13.22 11.76 -9.71
N ALA A 268 -13.75 10.60 -9.27
CA ALA A 268 -13.72 9.38 -10.07
C ALA A 268 -14.51 9.54 -11.38
N LYS A 269 -15.68 10.21 -11.34
CA LYS A 269 -16.47 10.55 -12.53
C LYS A 269 -15.71 11.45 -13.50
N ALA A 270 -15.02 12.46 -12.97
CA ALA A 270 -14.21 13.38 -13.78
C ALA A 270 -13.02 12.65 -14.44
N ALA A 271 -12.29 11.84 -13.68
CA ALA A 271 -11.20 11.02 -14.22
C ALA A 271 -11.69 10.05 -15.29
N HIS A 272 -12.80 9.36 -15.04
CA HIS A 272 -13.41 8.46 -16.02
C HIS A 272 -13.86 9.19 -17.29
N ALA A 273 -14.50 10.35 -17.18
CA ALA A 273 -14.95 11.14 -18.34
C ALA A 273 -13.77 11.54 -19.25
N ALA A 274 -12.62 11.90 -18.68
CA ALA A 274 -11.41 12.26 -19.41
C ALA A 274 -10.77 11.06 -20.16
N MET A 275 -11.02 9.83 -19.69
CA MET A 275 -10.32 8.63 -20.14
C MET A 275 -11.24 7.58 -20.80
N LYS A 276 -12.56 7.76 -20.76
CA LYS A 276 -13.53 6.80 -21.27
C LYS A 276 -13.21 6.37 -22.70
N GLY A 277 -13.10 5.07 -22.91
CA GLY A 277 -12.83 4.47 -24.21
C GLY A 277 -11.38 4.58 -24.69
N LYS A 278 -10.49 5.26 -23.94
CA LYS A 278 -9.07 5.29 -24.29
C LYS A 278 -8.41 3.96 -23.97
N ARG A 279 -7.53 3.51 -24.87
CA ARG A 279 -6.64 2.37 -24.66
C ARG A 279 -5.56 2.75 -23.64
N LEU A 280 -5.08 1.80 -22.85
CA LEU A 280 -4.04 2.01 -21.84
C LEU A 280 -2.74 1.28 -22.22
N PRO A 281 -1.56 1.84 -21.85
CA PRO A 281 -1.37 3.21 -21.36
C PRO A 281 -1.42 4.23 -22.51
N GLN A 282 -1.78 5.49 -22.21
CA GLN A 282 -1.65 6.62 -23.14
C GLN A 282 -0.26 7.25 -23.04
N VAL A 283 0.29 7.30 -21.82
CA VAL A 283 1.61 7.82 -21.51
C VAL A 283 2.68 6.89 -22.09
N GLY A 284 3.57 7.42 -22.92
CA GLY A 284 4.66 6.65 -23.54
C GLY A 284 5.89 6.56 -22.65
N ARG A 285 6.08 7.51 -21.73
CA ARG A 285 7.23 7.55 -20.83
C ARG A 285 6.88 8.12 -19.46
N VAL A 286 7.39 7.50 -18.40
CA VAL A 286 7.32 8.02 -17.04
C VAL A 286 8.74 8.33 -16.57
N GLU A 287 8.99 9.58 -16.21
CA GLU A 287 10.25 10.06 -15.64
C GLU A 287 10.06 10.32 -14.15
N ILE A 288 10.84 9.64 -13.34
CA ILE A 288 10.74 9.65 -11.90
C ILE A 288 12.04 10.19 -11.33
N ALA A 289 11.99 11.37 -10.72
CA ALA A 289 13.12 11.94 -10.00
C ALA A 289 13.12 11.47 -8.52
N VAL A 290 14.28 11.30 -7.94
CA VAL A 290 14.41 11.11 -6.48
C VAL A 290 14.66 12.47 -5.86
N ILE A 291 13.65 13.03 -5.17
CA ILE A 291 13.72 14.36 -4.53
C ILE A 291 13.23 14.23 -3.09
N GLU A 292 14.16 14.00 -2.18
CA GLU A 292 13.86 13.73 -0.77
C GLU A 292 13.37 14.98 -0.04
N GLU A 293 13.97 16.13 -0.33
CA GLU A 293 13.67 17.38 0.36
C GLU A 293 12.36 18.03 -0.13
N SER A 294 11.56 18.52 0.81
CA SER A 294 10.24 19.09 0.56
C SER A 294 10.25 20.34 -0.32
N ASN A 295 11.14 21.31 -0.02
CA ASN A 295 11.22 22.56 -0.77
C ASN A 295 11.66 22.37 -2.23
N PRO A 296 12.76 21.64 -2.54
CA PRO A 296 13.13 21.31 -3.93
C PRO A 296 12.01 20.60 -4.69
N ARG A 297 11.29 19.67 -4.06
CA ARG A 297 10.20 18.92 -4.71
C ARG A 297 9.02 19.83 -5.07
N LEU A 298 8.59 20.71 -4.18
CA LEU A 298 7.53 21.68 -4.49
C LEU A 298 7.98 22.71 -5.52
N LEU A 299 9.26 23.13 -5.48
CA LEU A 299 9.83 24.03 -6.46
C LEU A 299 9.84 23.40 -7.86
N ALA A 300 10.26 22.15 -7.99
CA ALA A 300 10.25 21.39 -9.26
C ALA A 300 8.84 21.28 -9.85
N PHE A 301 7.80 21.12 -9.01
CA PHE A 301 6.42 21.22 -9.48
C PHE A 301 6.09 22.64 -9.97
N ASN A 302 6.46 23.66 -9.23
CA ASN A 302 6.15 25.04 -9.57
C ASN A 302 6.84 25.49 -10.88
N SER A 303 8.07 25.03 -11.14
CA SER A 303 8.83 25.29 -12.37
C SER A 303 8.45 24.39 -13.56
N ASN A 304 7.38 23.59 -13.44
CA ASN A 304 6.91 22.65 -14.47
C ASN A 304 7.91 21.51 -14.80
N GLU A 305 8.78 21.16 -13.86
CA GLU A 305 9.65 19.98 -13.97
C GLU A 305 8.93 18.70 -13.53
N LEU A 306 7.90 18.83 -12.68
CA LEU A 306 7.01 17.74 -12.27
C LEU A 306 5.57 18.05 -12.70
N ASP A 307 4.85 17.00 -13.10
CA ASP A 307 3.45 17.09 -13.53
C ASP A 307 2.47 16.71 -12.40
N VAL A 308 2.91 15.83 -11.50
CA VAL A 308 2.14 15.35 -10.35
C VAL A 308 3.07 15.27 -9.14
N VAL A 309 2.59 15.76 -7.98
CA VAL A 309 3.34 15.67 -6.73
C VAL A 309 2.40 15.52 -5.53
N ASP A 310 2.78 14.65 -4.60
CA ASP A 310 2.18 14.66 -3.26
C ASP A 310 2.72 15.87 -2.50
N VAL A 311 1.80 16.72 -2.04
CA VAL A 311 2.15 17.96 -1.32
C VAL A 311 2.90 17.60 -0.04
N PRO A 312 4.13 18.10 0.15
CA PRO A 312 4.87 17.87 1.38
C PRO A 312 4.08 18.38 2.60
N ARG A 313 3.99 17.57 3.66
CA ARG A 313 3.16 17.88 4.83
C ARG A 313 3.56 19.18 5.51
N ASP A 314 4.85 19.45 5.59
CA ASP A 314 5.42 20.68 6.15
C ASP A 314 5.15 21.93 5.28
N LEU A 315 4.74 21.75 4.03
CA LEU A 315 4.44 22.83 3.09
C LEU A 315 2.96 22.92 2.71
N VAL A 316 2.07 22.18 3.37
CA VAL A 316 0.63 22.14 3.03
C VAL A 316 0.02 23.56 3.00
N THR A 317 0.35 24.41 3.96
CA THR A 317 -0.17 25.78 4.05
C THR A 317 0.32 26.71 2.94
N ARG A 318 1.38 26.33 2.21
CA ARG A 318 1.81 27.08 0.99
C ARG A 318 0.96 26.72 -0.23
N VAL A 319 0.30 25.57 -0.21
CA VAL A 319 -0.47 25.03 -1.33
C VAL A 319 -1.98 25.15 -1.08
N LEU A 320 -2.41 24.92 0.17
CA LEU A 320 -3.81 24.94 0.58
C LEU A 320 -4.11 26.11 1.51
N ASP A 321 -5.34 26.62 1.43
CA ASP A 321 -5.90 27.60 2.36
C ASP A 321 -6.40 26.89 3.65
N ASP A 322 -6.88 27.67 4.61
CA ASP A 322 -7.44 27.21 5.88
C ASP A 322 -8.69 26.32 5.75
N LYS A 323 -9.34 26.34 4.57
CA LYS A 323 -10.47 25.47 4.22
C LYS A 323 -10.04 24.25 3.39
N ASN A 324 -8.75 23.96 3.33
CA ASN A 324 -8.15 22.89 2.54
C ASN A 324 -8.46 22.95 1.02
N ARG A 325 -8.60 24.15 0.46
CA ARG A 325 -8.72 24.40 -0.97
C ARG A 325 -7.40 24.93 -1.50
N LEU A 326 -7.16 24.78 -2.80
CA LEU A 326 -5.97 25.36 -3.43
C LEU A 326 -5.88 26.87 -3.20
N GLN A 327 -4.68 27.34 -2.84
CA GLN A 327 -4.34 28.75 -2.89
C GLN A 327 -4.61 29.33 -4.28
N ALA A 328 -5.00 30.62 -4.36
CA ALA A 328 -5.35 31.28 -5.61
C ALA A 328 -4.26 31.16 -6.69
N SER A 329 -2.99 31.20 -6.28
CA SER A 329 -1.82 31.03 -7.16
C SER A 329 -1.79 29.70 -7.91
N TYR A 330 -2.28 28.62 -7.31
CA TYR A 330 -2.39 27.31 -7.95
C TYR A 330 -3.69 27.16 -8.74
N ALA A 331 -4.80 27.61 -8.16
CA ALA A 331 -6.12 27.51 -8.80
C ALA A 331 -6.17 28.28 -10.14
N GLN A 332 -5.57 29.47 -10.23
CA GLN A 332 -5.49 30.29 -11.44
C GLN A 332 -4.65 29.63 -12.56
N GLN A 333 -3.70 28.76 -12.21
CA GLN A 333 -2.93 27.97 -13.16
C GLN A 333 -3.67 26.72 -13.64
N GLY A 334 -4.90 26.46 -13.17
CA GLY A 334 -5.67 25.26 -13.48
C GLY A 334 -5.12 23.98 -12.84
N VAL A 335 -4.28 24.11 -11.81
CA VAL A 335 -3.81 22.97 -11.01
C VAL A 335 -5.01 22.28 -10.37
N THR A 336 -5.02 20.97 -10.38
CA THR A 336 -6.04 20.14 -9.72
C THR A 336 -5.54 19.64 -8.38
N LEU A 337 -6.45 19.51 -7.42
CA LEU A 337 -6.18 18.94 -6.09
C LEU A 337 -7.00 17.66 -5.91
N GLN A 338 -6.34 16.63 -5.46
CA GLN A 338 -7.02 15.45 -4.91
C GLN A 338 -6.60 15.23 -3.47
N ARG A 339 -7.61 15.10 -2.61
CA ARG A 339 -7.46 14.79 -1.20
C ARG A 339 -7.97 13.37 -0.97
N SER A 340 -7.11 12.50 -0.51
CA SER A 340 -7.47 11.11 -0.26
C SER A 340 -7.01 10.67 1.12
N GLN A 341 -7.81 9.82 1.75
CA GLN A 341 -7.42 9.16 2.98
C GLN A 341 -6.43 8.04 2.66
N GLU A 342 -5.32 7.98 3.41
CA GLU A 342 -4.35 6.90 3.27
C GLU A 342 -4.93 5.58 3.80
N ALA A 343 -4.53 4.47 3.19
CA ALA A 343 -4.77 3.14 3.74
C ALA A 343 -3.79 2.87 4.88
N GLY A 344 -3.92 3.63 5.98
CA GLY A 344 -3.01 3.55 7.11
C GLY A 344 -3.67 4.00 8.41
N LEU A 345 -3.37 3.28 9.49
CA LEU A 345 -3.61 3.71 10.87
C LEU A 345 -2.31 4.29 11.39
N ALA A 346 -2.25 5.60 11.52
CA ALA A 346 -1.05 6.30 11.96
C ALA A 346 -1.12 6.65 13.46
N PHE A 347 0.04 6.65 14.10
CA PHE A 347 0.24 7.18 15.46
C PHE A 347 -0.70 6.58 16.52
N PHE A 348 -1.07 5.31 16.41
CA PHE A 348 -1.77 4.65 17.51
C PHE A 348 -0.77 4.26 18.60
N ALA A 349 -1.16 4.47 19.85
CA ALA A 349 -0.41 3.96 20.99
C ALA A 349 -0.82 2.51 21.28
N TYR A 350 0.14 1.64 21.54
CA TYR A 350 -0.13 0.35 22.16
C TYR A 350 0.43 0.33 23.59
N PHE A 351 -0.16 -0.51 24.42
CA PHE A 351 0.23 -0.80 25.80
C PHE A 351 0.68 -2.25 25.91
N ASN A 352 1.86 -2.49 26.47
CA ASN A 352 2.33 -3.85 26.68
C ASN A 352 1.50 -4.54 27.78
N MET A 353 0.72 -5.54 27.41
CA MET A 353 -0.17 -6.25 28.32
C MET A 353 0.56 -7.10 29.36
N ASN A 354 1.88 -7.31 29.20
CA ASN A 354 2.72 -7.98 30.18
C ASN A 354 3.40 -7.00 31.16
N ASP A 355 3.27 -5.69 30.95
CA ASP A 355 3.88 -4.67 31.81
C ASP A 355 3.12 -4.57 33.15
N PRO A 356 3.81 -4.43 34.29
CA PRO A 356 3.16 -4.38 35.61
C PRO A 356 2.34 -3.12 35.86
N VAL A 357 2.61 -2.00 35.15
CA VAL A 357 1.90 -0.72 35.32
C VAL A 357 0.69 -0.66 34.39
N VAL A 358 0.89 -0.75 33.08
CA VAL A 358 -0.18 -0.57 32.06
C VAL A 358 -0.83 -1.89 31.63
N GLY A 359 -0.18 -3.02 31.87
CA GLY A 359 -0.62 -4.34 31.42
C GLY A 359 -1.70 -4.96 32.31
N GLY A 360 -2.13 -6.16 31.95
CA GLY A 360 -3.16 -6.92 32.67
C GLY A 360 -4.59 -6.63 32.23
N TYR A 361 -5.54 -7.43 32.77
CA TYR A 361 -6.93 -7.46 32.36
C TYR A 361 -7.90 -7.05 33.47
N THR A 362 -7.38 -6.69 34.64
CA THR A 362 -8.21 -6.26 35.79
C THR A 362 -8.88 -4.91 35.49
N PRO A 363 -10.05 -4.62 36.10
CA PRO A 363 -10.80 -3.40 35.80
C PRO A 363 -10.02 -2.11 36.02
N ASP A 364 -9.13 -2.04 36.99
CA ASP A 364 -8.25 -0.90 37.25
C ASP A 364 -7.22 -0.69 36.12
N LYS A 365 -6.62 -1.76 35.58
CA LYS A 365 -5.68 -1.70 34.47
C LYS A 365 -6.37 -1.28 33.17
N VAL A 366 -7.56 -1.81 32.90
CA VAL A 366 -8.39 -1.38 31.77
C VAL A 366 -8.75 0.11 31.91
N ALA A 367 -9.18 0.52 33.11
CA ALA A 367 -9.52 1.91 33.41
C ALA A 367 -8.32 2.85 33.18
N LEU A 368 -7.11 2.45 33.62
CA LEU A 368 -5.89 3.21 33.38
C LEU A 368 -5.68 3.43 31.85
N ARG A 369 -5.61 2.37 31.05
CA ARG A 369 -5.39 2.50 29.61
C ARG A 369 -6.45 3.35 28.91
N ARG A 370 -7.72 3.16 29.27
CA ARG A 370 -8.82 4.00 28.74
C ARG A 370 -8.66 5.46 29.11
N ALA A 371 -8.27 5.75 30.36
CA ALA A 371 -8.03 7.12 30.82
C ALA A 371 -6.86 7.77 30.09
N LEU A 372 -5.76 7.03 29.84
CA LEU A 372 -4.62 7.52 29.07
C LEU A 372 -5.03 7.89 27.63
N LEU A 373 -5.84 7.04 26.97
CA LEU A 373 -6.35 7.32 25.64
C LEU A 373 -7.34 8.49 25.60
N MET A 374 -8.21 8.63 26.62
CA MET A 374 -9.12 9.77 26.75
C MET A 374 -8.38 11.08 27.08
N GLY A 375 -7.28 11.00 27.80
CA GLY A 375 -6.43 12.15 28.10
C GLY A 375 -5.67 12.65 26.87
N TYR A 376 -5.25 11.75 25.99
CA TYR A 376 -4.52 12.10 24.76
C TYR A 376 -5.42 12.78 23.72
N ASN A 377 -4.91 13.86 23.10
CA ASN A 377 -5.66 14.65 22.10
C ASN A 377 -5.16 14.43 20.67
N PRO A 378 -5.69 13.44 19.92
CA PRO A 378 -5.29 13.22 18.52
C PRO A 378 -5.69 14.38 17.61
N SER A 379 -6.74 15.16 17.92
CA SER A 379 -7.14 16.33 17.14
C SER A 379 -6.10 17.45 17.25
N GLU A 380 -5.45 17.61 18.40
CA GLU A 380 -4.35 18.57 18.54
C GLU A 380 -3.13 18.14 17.73
N LEU A 381 -2.78 16.85 17.72
CA LEU A 381 -1.73 16.32 16.85
C LEU A 381 -2.06 16.57 15.36
N ILE A 382 -3.30 16.36 14.95
CA ILE A 382 -3.74 16.65 13.58
C ILE A 382 -3.55 18.13 13.26
N ARG A 383 -3.95 19.01 14.17
CA ARG A 383 -3.83 20.47 13.96
C ARG A 383 -2.38 20.93 13.90
N VAL A 384 -1.55 20.51 14.86
CA VAL A 384 -0.18 21.05 15.02
C VAL A 384 0.84 20.24 14.20
N GLY A 385 0.81 18.90 14.28
CA GLY A 385 1.79 18.03 13.65
C GLY A 385 1.46 17.68 12.21
N LEU A 386 0.16 17.65 11.83
CA LEU A 386 -0.28 17.27 10.48
C LEU A 386 -0.95 18.45 9.73
N GLN A 387 -0.92 19.65 10.27
CA GLN A 387 -1.52 20.85 9.65
C GLN A 387 -2.96 20.63 9.15
N GLY A 388 -3.78 19.92 9.94
CA GLY A 388 -5.17 19.60 9.60
C GLY A 388 -5.34 18.41 8.64
N GLN A 389 -4.28 17.70 8.27
CA GLN A 389 -4.33 16.61 7.30
C GLN A 389 -4.54 15.25 7.97
N GLY A 390 -5.68 15.05 8.59
CA GLY A 390 -6.07 13.80 9.23
C GLY A 390 -7.43 13.87 9.90
N THR A 391 -7.90 12.70 10.35
CA THR A 391 -9.08 12.55 11.20
C THR A 391 -8.76 11.56 12.33
N PRO A 392 -9.28 11.75 13.56
CA PRO A 392 -9.11 10.77 14.64
C PRO A 392 -9.65 9.40 14.21
N ALA A 393 -8.88 8.36 14.46
CA ALA A 393 -9.32 7.00 14.17
C ALA A 393 -10.37 6.53 15.19
N THR A 394 -11.42 5.88 14.68
CA THR A 394 -12.48 5.29 15.49
C THR A 394 -12.33 3.78 15.66
N GLN A 395 -11.52 3.16 14.83
CA GLN A 395 -11.27 1.71 14.79
C GLN A 395 -9.92 1.42 14.14
N PRO A 396 -9.38 0.19 14.24
CA PRO A 396 -8.12 -0.15 13.60
C PRO A 396 -8.15 -0.09 12.07
N ILE A 397 -9.25 -0.48 11.42
CA ILE A 397 -9.38 -0.54 9.96
C ILE A 397 -9.65 0.86 9.39
N PRO A 398 -8.80 1.40 8.48
CA PRO A 398 -9.04 2.70 7.84
C PRO A 398 -10.26 2.71 6.89
N PRO A 399 -10.92 3.87 6.67
CA PRO A 399 -12.14 3.97 5.84
C PRO A 399 -12.00 3.50 4.40
N VAL A 400 -10.80 3.56 3.81
CA VAL A 400 -10.56 3.13 2.43
C VAL A 400 -10.34 1.62 2.29
N VAL A 401 -10.18 0.93 3.41
CA VAL A 401 -9.99 -0.53 3.46
C VAL A 401 -11.34 -1.19 3.66
N GLN A 402 -11.63 -2.20 2.84
CA GLN A 402 -12.83 -3.02 3.00
C GLN A 402 -12.85 -3.70 4.38
N GLY A 403 -14.00 -3.72 5.04
CA GLY A 403 -14.14 -4.16 6.43
C GLY A 403 -14.18 -3.01 7.44
N HIS A 404 -14.02 -1.75 6.98
CA HIS A 404 -14.26 -0.58 7.83
C HIS A 404 -15.76 -0.45 8.15
N VAL A 405 -16.07 -0.36 9.44
CA VAL A 405 -17.46 -0.18 9.91
C VAL A 405 -17.79 1.30 9.94
N ALA A 406 -18.58 1.77 8.99
CA ALA A 406 -18.98 3.17 8.92
C ALA A 406 -19.84 3.58 10.13
N GLY A 407 -19.61 4.81 10.63
CA GLY A 407 -20.40 5.40 11.73
C GLY A 407 -20.03 4.90 13.13
N LEU A 408 -19.03 4.04 13.27
CA LEU A 408 -18.56 3.59 14.58
C LEU A 408 -17.97 4.78 15.35
N LYS A 409 -18.46 5.00 16.58
CA LYS A 409 -17.97 6.07 17.45
C LYS A 409 -16.63 5.68 18.07
N ASN A 410 -15.75 6.67 18.26
CA ASN A 410 -14.51 6.46 19.00
C ASN A 410 -14.84 5.99 20.43
N PRO A 411 -14.36 4.82 20.86
CA PRO A 411 -14.66 4.28 22.20
C PRO A 411 -13.94 5.02 23.33
N THR A 412 -12.90 5.80 23.01
CA THR A 412 -12.11 6.60 23.93
C THR A 412 -11.93 8.02 23.38
N PRO A 413 -13.03 8.80 23.25
CA PRO A 413 -12.93 10.18 22.75
C PRO A 413 -12.08 11.01 23.73
N HIS A 414 -11.42 12.04 23.22
CA HIS A 414 -10.67 12.96 24.07
C HIS A 414 -11.61 13.64 25.08
N ASP A 415 -11.47 13.28 26.33
CA ASP A 415 -12.21 13.82 27.47
C ASP A 415 -11.35 13.73 28.75
N PRO A 416 -10.51 14.73 29.01
CA PRO A 416 -9.64 14.74 30.19
C PRO A 416 -10.42 14.75 31.52
N ALA A 417 -11.63 15.28 31.53
CA ALA A 417 -12.46 15.29 32.75
C ALA A 417 -12.94 13.88 33.11
N LEU A 418 -13.45 13.16 32.11
CA LEU A 418 -13.85 11.77 32.28
C LEU A 418 -12.64 10.87 32.57
N ALA A 419 -11.48 11.13 31.96
CA ALA A 419 -10.24 10.42 32.24
C ALA A 419 -9.83 10.55 33.71
N ARG A 420 -9.84 11.78 34.27
CA ARG A 420 -9.57 12.01 35.70
C ARG A 420 -10.58 11.28 36.62
N ALA A 421 -11.88 11.41 36.32
CA ALA A 421 -12.91 10.74 37.09
C ALA A 421 -12.75 9.21 37.09
N LEU A 422 -12.35 8.65 35.93
CA LEU A 422 -12.08 7.23 35.81
C LEU A 422 -10.85 6.79 36.63
N LEU A 423 -9.78 7.56 36.61
CA LEU A 423 -8.58 7.32 37.43
C LEU A 423 -8.92 7.40 38.92
N ASP A 424 -9.67 8.44 39.35
CA ASP A 424 -10.10 8.61 40.74
C ASP A 424 -10.92 7.42 41.23
N LYS A 425 -11.88 6.95 40.43
CA LYS A 425 -12.75 5.80 40.74
C LYS A 425 -11.95 4.53 41.01
N PHE A 426 -10.84 4.32 40.30
CA PHE A 426 -10.02 3.13 40.42
C PHE A 426 -8.79 3.31 41.33
N GLY A 427 -8.76 4.40 42.12
CA GLY A 427 -7.77 4.60 43.18
C GLY A 427 -6.43 5.18 42.73
N TYR A 428 -6.30 5.62 41.49
CA TYR A 428 -5.15 6.40 41.01
C TYR A 428 -5.31 7.85 41.49
N LYS A 429 -4.66 8.22 42.57
CA LYS A 429 -4.85 9.52 43.25
C LYS A 429 -3.49 10.16 43.53
N ASP A 430 -3.42 11.49 43.45
CA ASP A 430 -2.31 12.25 44.00
C ASP A 430 -2.44 12.29 45.54
N ARG A 431 -1.58 11.56 46.21
CA ARG A 431 -1.60 11.42 47.69
C ARG A 431 -0.52 12.28 48.36
N ASN A 432 0.54 12.63 47.61
CA ASN A 432 1.66 13.38 48.13
C ASN A 432 1.59 14.89 47.78
N GLY A 433 0.64 15.29 46.90
CA GLY A 433 0.38 16.68 46.55
C GLY A 433 1.37 17.25 45.52
N ASP A 434 2.12 16.42 44.76
CA ASP A 434 3.09 16.86 43.75
C ASP A 434 2.45 17.12 42.38
N GLY A 435 1.15 16.91 42.24
CA GLY A 435 0.38 17.08 41.03
C GLY A 435 0.33 15.84 40.13
N PHE A 436 0.97 14.74 40.53
CA PHE A 436 0.94 13.47 39.83
C PHE A 436 0.29 12.37 40.69
N ARG A 437 -0.32 11.43 40.03
CA ARG A 437 -1.05 10.32 40.65
C ARG A 437 -0.12 9.16 40.98
N GLU A 438 -0.44 8.47 42.07
CA GLU A 438 0.12 7.17 42.40
C GLU A 438 -0.77 6.03 41.92
N LEU A 439 -0.18 4.84 41.81
CA LEU A 439 -0.89 3.57 41.65
C LEU A 439 -1.77 3.29 42.87
N PRO A 440 -2.80 2.41 42.75
CA PRO A 440 -3.65 2.06 43.90
C PRO A 440 -2.90 1.55 45.13
N ASP A 441 -1.71 0.95 44.94
CA ASP A 441 -0.81 0.47 46.03
C ASP A 441 0.10 1.58 46.60
N GLY A 442 -0.03 2.82 46.14
CA GLY A 442 0.71 3.98 46.65
C GLY A 442 2.06 4.23 45.98
N LYS A 443 2.50 3.38 45.05
CA LYS A 443 3.74 3.63 44.29
C LYS A 443 3.52 4.72 43.22
N PRO A 444 4.57 5.45 42.81
CA PRO A 444 4.47 6.45 41.77
C PRO A 444 3.92 5.85 40.45
N LEU A 445 2.97 6.53 39.81
CA LEU A 445 2.51 6.21 38.47
C LEU A 445 3.38 6.96 37.45
N VAL A 446 4.35 6.26 36.90
CA VAL A 446 5.23 6.80 35.85
C VAL A 446 5.10 5.95 34.61
N LEU A 447 4.72 6.58 33.49
CA LEU A 447 4.68 5.94 32.18
C LEU A 447 6.04 6.05 31.50
N SER A 448 6.43 5.00 30.77
CA SER A 448 7.63 4.97 29.94
C SER A 448 7.25 4.70 28.49
N MET A 449 7.53 5.65 27.60
CA MET A 449 7.17 5.56 26.20
C MET A 449 8.40 5.57 25.30
N GLY A 450 8.47 4.63 24.34
CA GLY A 450 9.49 4.65 23.29
C GLY A 450 9.32 5.84 22.36
N SER A 451 10.41 6.54 22.02
CA SER A 451 10.42 7.65 21.07
C SER A 451 11.72 7.69 20.27
N ALA A 452 11.66 8.08 18.98
CA ALA A 452 12.86 8.29 18.18
C ALA A 452 13.28 9.77 18.20
N PRO A 453 14.59 10.10 18.15
CA PRO A 453 15.09 11.47 18.27
C PRO A 453 14.92 12.26 16.96
N THR A 454 13.66 12.46 16.50
CA THR A 454 13.31 13.22 15.29
C THR A 454 12.44 14.42 15.63
N GLY A 455 12.43 15.44 14.77
CA GLY A 455 11.58 16.63 14.94
C GLY A 455 10.09 16.29 15.01
N GLU A 456 9.64 15.34 14.19
CA GLU A 456 8.24 14.87 14.20
C GLU A 456 7.88 14.18 15.53
N ASN A 457 8.76 13.34 16.05
CA ASN A 457 8.54 12.70 17.35
C ASN A 457 8.53 13.70 18.50
N ARG A 458 9.38 14.73 18.45
CA ARG A 458 9.39 15.77 19.49
C ARG A 458 8.02 16.44 19.65
N ILE A 459 7.35 16.77 18.54
CA ILE A 459 5.97 17.33 18.57
C ILE A 459 5.01 16.36 19.25
N ARG A 460 5.10 15.08 18.94
CA ARG A 460 4.25 14.04 19.56
C ARG A 460 4.55 13.86 21.04
N ASP A 461 5.81 13.85 21.41
CA ASP A 461 6.26 13.71 22.81
C ASP A 461 5.76 14.88 23.66
N GLU A 462 5.87 16.12 23.15
CA GLU A 462 5.34 17.31 23.82
C GLU A 462 3.80 17.25 24.01
N LEU A 463 3.08 16.75 23.02
CA LEU A 463 1.63 16.56 23.12
C LEU A 463 1.26 15.46 24.13
N TRP A 464 2.03 14.38 24.21
CA TRP A 464 1.87 13.37 25.25
C TRP A 464 2.17 13.92 26.64
N LEU A 465 3.26 14.65 26.82
CA LEU A 465 3.60 15.32 28.08
C LEU A 465 2.48 16.23 28.56
N LYS A 466 1.97 17.09 27.68
CA LYS A 466 0.86 18.00 27.99
C LYS A 466 -0.39 17.20 28.38
N SER A 467 -0.79 16.24 27.55
CA SER A 467 -2.02 15.46 27.73
C SER A 467 -1.99 14.62 29.03
N MET A 468 -0.85 14.05 29.36
CA MET A 468 -0.70 13.27 30.58
C MET A 468 -0.67 14.16 31.82
N ARG A 469 -0.02 15.31 31.75
CA ARG A 469 -0.05 16.32 32.84
C ARG A 469 -1.46 16.77 33.13
N ASP A 470 -2.29 17.01 32.08
CA ASP A 470 -3.68 17.46 32.23
C ASP A 470 -4.55 16.45 33.01
N ILE A 471 -4.18 15.18 33.04
CA ILE A 471 -4.86 14.14 33.82
C ILE A 471 -4.08 13.68 35.07
N GLY A 472 -2.97 14.38 35.40
CA GLY A 472 -2.15 14.09 36.57
C GLY A 472 -1.31 12.81 36.43
N VAL A 473 -0.85 12.46 35.24
CA VAL A 473 0.00 11.28 35.00
C VAL A 473 1.38 11.72 34.54
N LYS A 474 2.43 11.17 35.17
CA LYS A 474 3.82 11.39 34.77
C LYS A 474 4.18 10.49 33.60
N ILE A 475 4.85 11.03 32.56
CA ILE A 475 5.36 10.26 31.42
C ILE A 475 6.81 10.63 31.14
N GLU A 476 7.62 9.63 30.81
CA GLU A 476 9.02 9.74 30.44
C GLU A 476 9.26 9.04 29.10
N PHE A 477 10.28 9.48 28.33
CA PHE A 477 10.55 8.93 27.01
C PHE A 477 11.89 8.18 26.96
N GLN A 478 11.84 6.95 26.42
CA GLN A 478 13.04 6.18 26.09
C GLN A 478 13.47 6.53 24.66
N GLN A 479 14.47 7.41 24.54
CA GLN A 479 14.96 7.86 23.23
C GLN A 479 15.88 6.81 22.61
N GLN A 480 15.45 6.17 21.51
CA GLN A 480 16.19 5.19 20.73
C GLN A 480 15.92 5.36 19.24
N LYS A 481 16.81 4.87 18.37
CA LYS A 481 16.55 4.81 16.92
C LYS A 481 15.40 3.87 16.62
N TRP A 482 14.66 4.14 15.54
CA TRP A 482 13.48 3.37 15.17
C TRP A 482 13.71 1.84 15.07
N PRO A 483 14.83 1.32 14.46
CA PRO A 483 15.07 -0.12 14.42
C PRO A 483 15.26 -0.75 15.82
N ASP A 484 15.86 -0.01 16.75
CA ASP A 484 16.06 -0.47 18.12
C ASP A 484 14.72 -0.47 18.89
N LEU A 485 13.90 0.57 18.71
CA LEU A 485 12.53 0.60 19.25
C LEU A 485 11.70 -0.57 18.74
N LEU A 486 11.77 -0.89 17.45
CA LEU A 486 11.06 -2.02 16.89
C LEU A 486 11.52 -3.35 17.48
N LYS A 487 12.84 -3.52 17.67
CA LYS A 487 13.40 -4.71 18.32
C LYS A 487 12.96 -4.82 19.79
N MET A 488 13.01 -3.71 20.54
CA MET A 488 12.55 -3.64 21.93
C MET A 488 11.03 -3.92 22.03
N ALA A 489 10.22 -3.35 21.14
CA ALA A 489 8.79 -3.58 21.07
C ALA A 489 8.45 -5.06 20.89
N ARG A 490 9.10 -5.72 19.91
CA ARG A 490 8.93 -7.14 19.63
C ARG A 490 9.40 -8.04 20.77
N ALA A 491 10.40 -7.61 21.51
CA ALA A 491 10.90 -8.31 22.71
C ALA A 491 10.06 -8.03 23.97
N GLY A 492 9.01 -7.19 23.91
CA GLY A 492 8.19 -6.82 25.06
C GLY A 492 8.91 -5.93 26.09
N GLN A 493 9.95 -5.21 25.66
CA GLN A 493 10.78 -4.35 26.52
C GLN A 493 10.29 -2.90 26.61
N LEU A 494 9.33 -2.50 25.76
CA LEU A 494 8.68 -1.20 25.85
C LEU A 494 7.37 -1.34 26.62
N GLN A 495 7.12 -0.41 27.54
CA GLN A 495 5.84 -0.31 28.24
C GLN A 495 4.74 0.17 27.28
N MET A 496 5.05 1.21 26.50
CA MET A 496 4.18 1.73 25.44
C MET A 496 5.00 2.39 24.34
N TRP A 497 4.41 2.45 23.15
CA TRP A 497 5.01 3.13 22.00
C TRP A 497 3.91 3.60 21.03
N GLN A 498 4.13 4.72 20.35
CA GLN A 498 3.24 5.22 19.32
C GLN A 498 3.80 4.91 17.93
N VAL A 499 3.07 4.12 17.16
CA VAL A 499 3.52 3.56 15.88
C VAL A 499 2.41 3.66 14.82
N GLY A 500 2.77 3.48 13.55
CA GLY A 500 1.82 3.37 12.44
C GLY A 500 1.79 1.97 11.84
N TRP A 501 0.67 1.64 11.20
CA TRP A 501 0.47 0.42 10.43
C TRP A 501 -0.20 0.71 9.10
N THR A 502 0.29 0.12 8.02
CA THR A 502 -0.29 0.26 6.68
C THR A 502 -0.46 -1.12 6.06
N ALA A 503 -1.66 -1.41 5.62
CA ALA A 503 -2.00 -2.66 4.94
C ALA A 503 -3.18 -2.46 3.98
N SER A 504 -3.40 -3.40 3.08
CA SER A 504 -4.49 -3.37 2.11
C SER A 504 -5.70 -4.21 2.49
N SER A 505 -5.65 -4.94 3.61
CA SER A 505 -6.74 -5.82 4.05
C SER A 505 -7.08 -5.62 5.51
N ALA A 506 -8.37 -5.77 5.86
CA ALA A 506 -8.85 -5.71 7.23
C ALA A 506 -8.18 -6.75 8.14
N ASP A 507 -7.95 -7.97 7.62
CA ASP A 507 -7.27 -9.05 8.36
C ASP A 507 -5.92 -8.58 8.94
N SER A 508 -5.12 -7.86 8.15
CA SER A 508 -3.83 -7.34 8.61
C SER A 508 -3.93 -6.29 9.72
N TYR A 509 -5.04 -5.54 9.81
CA TYR A 509 -5.27 -4.63 10.92
C TYR A 509 -5.76 -5.37 12.16
N MET A 510 -6.55 -6.42 11.98
CA MET A 510 -6.99 -7.25 13.09
C MET A 510 -5.85 -8.08 13.67
N GLU A 511 -4.84 -8.44 12.90
CA GLU A 511 -3.61 -9.10 13.37
C GLU A 511 -2.82 -8.27 14.40
N LEU A 512 -3.05 -6.96 14.51
CA LEU A 512 -2.41 -6.10 15.52
C LEU A 512 -2.79 -6.46 16.97
N ALA A 513 -3.90 -7.16 17.17
CA ALA A 513 -4.34 -7.62 18.50
C ALA A 513 -4.48 -9.16 18.58
N PHE A 514 -4.06 -9.90 17.54
CA PHE A 514 -4.13 -11.36 17.51
C PHE A 514 -3.08 -11.99 18.44
N GLY A 515 -3.52 -12.75 19.42
CA GLY A 515 -2.67 -13.30 20.48
C GLY A 515 -1.46 -14.10 19.99
N PRO A 516 -1.62 -15.02 19.02
CA PRO A 516 -0.49 -15.79 18.44
C PRO A 516 0.60 -14.94 17.79
N ASN A 517 0.29 -13.70 17.38
CA ASN A 517 1.26 -12.77 16.77
C ASN A 517 2.00 -11.90 17.82
N GLY A 518 1.94 -12.25 19.10
CA GLY A 518 2.67 -11.55 20.17
C GLY A 518 4.17 -11.47 19.88
N GLY A 519 4.74 -10.24 19.92
CA GLY A 519 6.13 -10.00 19.55
C GLY A 519 6.39 -9.90 18.03
N GLN A 520 5.34 -9.91 17.21
CA GLN A 520 5.37 -9.70 15.76
C GLN A 520 4.53 -8.47 15.40
N SER A 521 3.39 -8.64 14.71
CA SER A 521 2.43 -7.55 14.48
C SER A 521 1.73 -7.10 15.76
N ASN A 522 1.43 -8.01 16.65
CA ASN A 522 0.86 -7.71 17.96
C ASN A 522 1.96 -7.33 18.99
N MET A 523 2.40 -6.07 18.94
CA MET A 523 3.41 -5.54 19.88
C MET A 523 2.83 -5.27 21.28
N SER A 524 1.49 -5.27 21.42
CA SER A 524 0.84 -5.13 22.73
C SER A 524 0.88 -6.40 23.56
N PHE A 525 1.15 -7.56 22.97
CA PHE A 525 1.02 -8.88 23.60
C PHE A 525 -0.39 -9.14 24.13
N PHE A 526 -1.39 -8.48 23.58
CA PHE A 526 -2.79 -8.71 23.92
C PHE A 526 -3.19 -10.16 23.61
N LYS A 527 -3.92 -10.77 24.51
CA LYS A 527 -4.43 -12.14 24.39
C LYS A 527 -5.90 -12.16 24.79
N ASN A 528 -6.76 -12.57 23.90
CA ASN A 528 -8.17 -12.75 24.16
C ASN A 528 -8.71 -13.91 23.30
N ALA A 529 -9.16 -14.97 23.93
CA ALA A 529 -9.57 -16.18 23.22
C ALA A 529 -10.75 -15.94 22.26
N GLU A 530 -11.73 -15.11 22.66
CA GLU A 530 -12.85 -14.71 21.79
C GLU A 530 -12.34 -13.96 20.56
N TYR A 531 -11.43 -12.99 20.74
CA TYR A 531 -10.84 -12.23 19.63
C TYR A 531 -10.10 -13.14 18.65
N ASP A 532 -9.26 -14.02 19.19
CA ASP A 532 -8.45 -14.93 18.39
C ASP A 532 -9.31 -15.91 17.57
N ASP A 533 -10.42 -16.37 18.17
CA ASP A 533 -11.38 -17.24 17.49
C ASP A 533 -12.18 -16.50 16.42
N LEU A 534 -12.63 -15.27 16.70
CA LEU A 534 -13.31 -14.40 15.73
C LEU A 534 -12.42 -14.12 14.51
N LEU A 535 -11.12 -13.90 14.67
CA LEU A 535 -10.21 -13.70 13.54
C LEU A 535 -10.08 -14.98 12.68
N ARG A 536 -10.00 -16.17 13.31
CA ARG A 536 -10.03 -17.43 12.57
C ARG A 536 -11.36 -17.65 11.85
N GLN A 537 -12.48 -17.31 12.50
CA GLN A 537 -13.80 -17.38 11.87
C GLN A 537 -13.91 -16.41 10.69
N SER A 538 -13.39 -15.17 10.80
CA SER A 538 -13.43 -14.20 9.71
C SER A 538 -12.67 -14.68 8.47
N ARG A 539 -11.57 -15.39 8.64
CA ARG A 539 -10.81 -16.02 7.56
C ARG A 539 -11.61 -17.13 6.86
N ARG A 540 -12.45 -17.85 7.60
CA ARG A 540 -13.31 -18.94 7.09
C ARG A 540 -14.66 -18.45 6.54
N ALA A 541 -15.03 -17.21 6.83
CA ALA A 541 -16.29 -16.61 6.38
C ALA A 541 -16.29 -16.41 4.85
N LYS A 542 -17.30 -16.97 4.17
CA LYS A 542 -17.40 -16.93 2.71
C LYS A 542 -17.88 -15.57 2.18
N SER A 543 -18.67 -14.84 2.95
CA SER A 543 -19.21 -13.54 2.56
C SER A 543 -18.50 -12.37 3.26
N GLU A 544 -18.42 -11.24 2.56
CA GLU A 544 -17.90 -9.98 3.11
C GLU A 544 -18.76 -9.49 4.28
N ALA A 545 -20.08 -9.56 4.15
CA ALA A 545 -21.01 -9.13 5.18
C ALA A 545 -20.87 -9.93 6.50
N GLU A 546 -20.51 -11.21 6.41
CA GLU A 546 -20.21 -12.04 7.58
C GLU A 546 -18.88 -11.61 8.19
N ARG A 547 -17.84 -11.42 7.40
CA ARG A 547 -16.54 -10.93 7.88
C ARG A 547 -16.66 -9.57 8.57
N ASP A 548 -17.42 -8.64 8.00
CA ASP A 548 -17.61 -7.30 8.56
C ASP A 548 -18.25 -7.34 9.97
N LYS A 549 -19.20 -8.25 10.20
CA LYS A 549 -19.78 -8.46 11.53
C LYS A 549 -18.74 -8.96 12.54
N LEU A 550 -17.88 -9.89 12.11
CA LEU A 550 -16.80 -10.42 12.95
C LEU A 550 -15.76 -9.34 13.26
N TYR A 551 -15.37 -8.53 12.27
CA TYR A 551 -14.48 -7.39 12.49
C TYR A 551 -15.08 -6.32 13.40
N ALA A 552 -16.38 -6.05 13.29
CA ALA A 552 -17.08 -5.14 14.19
C ALA A 552 -16.97 -5.64 15.64
N ARG A 553 -17.26 -6.94 15.89
CA ARG A 553 -17.15 -7.54 17.22
C ARG A 553 -15.72 -7.51 17.76
N MET A 554 -14.73 -7.81 16.93
CA MET A 554 -13.32 -7.71 17.32
C MET A 554 -12.93 -6.28 17.68
N THR A 555 -13.44 -5.28 16.96
CA THR A 555 -13.23 -3.86 17.26
C THR A 555 -13.82 -3.49 18.62
N GLU A 556 -15.01 -4.01 18.98
CA GLU A 556 -15.61 -3.82 20.31
C GLU A 556 -14.73 -4.40 21.43
N ILE A 557 -14.11 -5.56 21.21
CA ILE A 557 -13.19 -6.18 22.18
C ILE A 557 -11.96 -5.31 22.38
N VAL A 558 -11.32 -4.84 21.29
CA VAL A 558 -10.18 -3.91 21.36
C VAL A 558 -10.58 -2.64 22.11
N ALA A 559 -11.75 -2.09 21.82
CA ALA A 559 -12.29 -0.91 22.50
C ALA A 559 -12.52 -1.13 23.99
N ALA A 560 -13.02 -2.31 24.38
CA ALA A 560 -13.30 -2.65 25.76
C ALA A 560 -12.02 -2.76 26.61
N TYR A 561 -11.01 -3.48 26.12
CA TYR A 561 -9.76 -3.72 26.84
C TYR A 561 -8.69 -2.64 26.63
N ALA A 562 -8.83 -1.83 25.58
CA ALA A 562 -7.92 -0.75 25.21
C ALA A 562 -6.42 -1.16 25.18
N PRO A 563 -6.04 -2.28 24.53
CA PRO A 563 -4.62 -2.62 24.37
C PRO A 563 -3.90 -1.67 23.42
N MET A 564 -4.66 -0.96 22.61
CA MET A 564 -4.18 0.07 21.68
C MET A 564 -5.28 1.09 21.36
N GLY A 565 -4.89 2.31 20.91
CA GLY A 565 -5.84 3.35 20.51
C GLY A 565 -5.20 4.69 20.24
N GLY A 566 -6.01 5.75 20.11
CA GLY A 566 -5.55 7.11 19.88
C GLY A 566 -4.91 7.36 18.49
N GLY A 567 -5.20 6.51 17.52
CA GLY A 567 -4.66 6.59 16.16
C GLY A 567 -5.31 7.69 15.31
N ILE A 568 -4.74 7.91 14.15
CA ILE A 568 -5.16 8.91 13.16
C ILE A 568 -5.23 8.26 11.77
N TYR A 569 -6.28 8.57 11.01
CA TYR A 569 -6.32 8.34 9.58
C TYR A 569 -5.80 9.60 8.88
N ARG A 570 -4.66 9.47 8.21
CA ARG A 570 -4.03 10.61 7.53
C ARG A 570 -4.72 10.92 6.20
N ILE A 571 -4.71 12.20 5.84
CA ILE A 571 -5.13 12.70 4.53
C ILE A 571 -3.88 13.08 3.76
N GLU A 572 -3.79 12.59 2.54
CA GLU A 572 -2.76 12.96 1.58
C GLU A 572 -3.34 13.91 0.53
N ASN A 573 -2.59 14.95 0.20
CA ASN A 573 -2.97 15.93 -0.79
C ASN A 573 -2.05 15.76 -1.99
N THR A 574 -2.61 15.50 -3.16
CA THR A 574 -1.86 15.42 -4.40
C THR A 574 -2.31 16.53 -5.33
N ILE A 575 -1.36 17.24 -5.91
CA ILE A 575 -1.62 18.25 -6.92
C ILE A 575 -1.09 17.78 -8.28
N ALA A 576 -1.85 18.10 -9.34
CA ALA A 576 -1.48 17.78 -10.70
C ALA A 576 -1.65 19.00 -11.61
N LYS A 577 -0.77 19.11 -12.60
CA LYS A 577 -0.81 20.14 -13.63
C LYS A 577 -2.05 19.98 -14.53
N PRO A 578 -2.58 21.07 -15.13
CA PRO A 578 -3.82 21.04 -15.91
C PRO A 578 -3.78 20.16 -17.17
N TRP A 579 -2.61 19.78 -17.65
CA TRP A 579 -2.42 18.86 -18.77
C TRP A 579 -2.46 17.37 -18.39
N VAL A 580 -2.49 17.04 -17.09
CA VAL A 580 -2.64 15.66 -16.61
C VAL A 580 -4.11 15.28 -16.58
N GLN A 581 -4.48 14.25 -17.34
CA GLN A 581 -5.85 13.75 -17.44
C GLN A 581 -5.97 12.37 -16.81
N GLY A 582 -7.15 12.03 -16.29
CA GLY A 582 -7.45 10.71 -15.74
C GLY A 582 -6.87 10.44 -14.35
N TYR A 583 -6.21 11.43 -13.73
CA TYR A 583 -5.64 11.25 -12.40
C TYR A 583 -6.73 11.05 -11.35
N TYR A 584 -6.63 9.94 -10.64
CA TYR A 584 -7.41 9.62 -9.46
C TYR A 584 -6.49 8.94 -8.45
N LYS A 585 -6.42 9.45 -7.23
CA LYS A 585 -5.45 8.95 -6.23
C LYS A 585 -5.75 7.50 -5.87
N ASP A 586 -4.80 6.61 -6.10
CA ASP A 586 -4.90 5.22 -5.67
C ASP A 586 -4.86 5.09 -4.14
N ALA A 587 -5.72 4.24 -3.58
CA ALA A 587 -5.83 4.08 -2.13
C ALA A 587 -4.62 3.39 -1.50
N PHE A 588 -3.93 2.54 -2.25
CA PHE A 588 -2.83 1.71 -1.76
C PHE A 588 -1.47 2.10 -2.35
N ARG A 589 -1.39 3.26 -3.02
CA ARG A 589 -0.19 3.76 -3.71
C ARG A 589 0.32 2.79 -4.79
N SER A 590 -0.48 1.83 -5.23
CA SER A 590 -0.20 1.11 -6.45
C SER A 590 -0.21 2.12 -7.59
N GLN A 591 0.72 1.98 -8.53
CA GLN A 591 0.89 2.98 -9.57
C GLN A 591 -0.38 3.18 -10.41
N GLY A 592 -0.87 4.39 -10.45
CA GLY A 592 -1.95 4.81 -11.35
C GLY A 592 -1.48 5.28 -12.72
N TRP A 593 -0.19 5.20 -13.05
CA TRP A 593 0.41 5.84 -14.23
C TRP A 593 -0.16 5.35 -15.56
N ARG A 594 -0.54 4.08 -15.64
CA ARG A 594 -1.18 3.55 -16.86
C ARG A 594 -2.55 4.16 -17.15
N PHE A 595 -3.23 4.67 -16.11
CA PHE A 595 -4.56 5.27 -16.22
C PHE A 595 -4.52 6.76 -16.59
N LEU A 596 -3.33 7.32 -16.80
CA LEU A 596 -3.16 8.73 -17.08
C LEU A 596 -2.99 8.99 -18.57
N ASP A 597 -3.36 10.21 -18.95
CA ASP A 597 -3.04 10.79 -20.23
C ASP A 597 -2.42 12.18 -20.04
N ILE A 598 -1.56 12.58 -20.97
CA ILE A 598 -0.90 13.88 -20.97
C ILE A 598 -1.31 14.64 -22.24
N ASP A 599 -1.85 15.84 -22.06
CA ASP A 599 -1.95 16.80 -23.16
C ASP A 599 -0.56 17.39 -23.44
N ALA A 600 0.14 16.77 -24.38
CA ALA A 600 1.52 17.12 -24.69
C ALA A 600 1.66 18.55 -25.26
N ALA A 601 0.62 19.10 -25.90
CA ALA A 601 0.65 20.47 -26.42
C ALA A 601 0.59 21.49 -25.26
N ARG A 602 -0.32 21.29 -24.31
CA ARG A 602 -0.41 22.11 -23.10
C ARG A 602 0.83 21.97 -22.22
N GLN A 603 1.36 20.75 -22.07
CA GLN A 603 2.57 20.52 -21.31
C GLN A 603 3.77 21.30 -21.88
N LYS A 604 3.94 21.31 -23.20
CA LYS A 604 5.02 22.07 -23.88
C LYS A 604 4.85 23.58 -23.72
N SER A 605 3.62 24.09 -23.76
CA SER A 605 3.35 25.52 -23.58
C SER A 605 3.43 25.97 -22.11
N GLY A 606 3.36 25.03 -21.17
CA GLY A 606 3.31 25.33 -19.72
C GLY A 606 1.99 25.96 -19.27
N LYS A 607 0.91 25.86 -20.06
CA LYS A 607 -0.38 26.52 -19.85
C LYS A 607 -1.54 25.55 -19.75
#